data_87ea043279392e6b7e8bb2a1b697350e
#
_entry.id   87ea043279392e6b7e8bb2a1b697350e
#
_cell.length_a   1.000
_cell.length_b   1.000
_cell.length_c   1.000
_cell.angle_alpha   90.00
_cell.angle_beta   90.00
_cell.angle_gamma   90.00
#
_symmetry.space_group_name_H-M   'P 1'
#
loop_
_entity.id
_entity.type
_entity.pdbx_description
1 polymer ?
#
loop_
_entity_poly.entity_id
_entity_poly.type
_entity_poly.pdbx_seq_one_letter_code
_entity_poly.pdbx_strand_id
1 'polypeptide(L)'
;MKKILSTLLVITTFAPCFSQYKLVALDKDLTMVIYPFAVKFHAFKSQGQDLKMAYLDVLPANANGQTIILLHGKNFNAAYWEQTIKALNKKGFRVIAPDQVGFGKSTKPTNYNYSFQQLAANTKSILDSLKISKVIVLGHSMGVMLATRFALTYPEKTEKL
;
A
#
# COMPACT_ATOMS: atom_id res chain seq x y z
N MET A 1 58.02 35.74 -38.87
CA MET A 1 56.58 35.83 -38.62
C MET A 1 56.23 34.79 -37.54
N LYS A 2 56.06 35.22 -36.28
CA LYS A 2 55.67 34.32 -35.17
C LYS A 2 54.14 34.25 -35.09
N LYS A 3 53.53 33.08 -35.30
CA LYS A 3 52.09 32.86 -35.10
C LYS A 3 51.82 32.68 -33.61
N ILE A 4 51.07 33.59 -33.02
CA ILE A 4 50.59 33.54 -31.66
C ILE A 4 49.31 32.68 -31.72
N LEU A 5 49.34 31.47 -31.13
CA LEU A 5 48.20 30.59 -30.99
C LEU A 5 47.46 30.96 -29.68
N SER A 6 46.31 31.65 -29.81
CA SER A 6 45.49 32.02 -28.67
C SER A 6 44.63 30.83 -28.28
N THR A 7 44.94 30.20 -27.16
CA THR A 7 44.12 29.15 -26.57
C THR A 7 42.96 29.77 -25.80
N LEU A 8 41.74 29.59 -26.28
CA LEU A 8 40.53 30.03 -25.61
C LEU A 8 40.17 29.01 -24.50
N LEU A 9 40.36 29.42 -23.25
CA LEU A 9 39.96 28.60 -22.09
C LEU A 9 38.48 28.83 -21.82
N VAL A 10 37.63 27.82 -22.14
CA VAL A 10 36.20 27.84 -21.80
C VAL A 10 36.04 27.31 -20.39
N ILE A 11 35.80 28.20 -19.43
CA ILE A 11 35.46 27.84 -18.05
C ILE A 11 33.94 27.59 -18.00
N THR A 12 33.50 26.32 -17.97
CA THR A 12 32.12 25.93 -17.69
C THR A 12 31.89 25.99 -16.18
N THR A 13 31.21 27.02 -15.71
CA THR A 13 30.74 27.08 -14.31
C THR A 13 29.56 26.17 -14.14
N PHE A 14 29.77 25.04 -13.48
CA PHE A 14 28.65 24.20 -12.96
C PHE A 14 28.01 24.93 -11.77
N ALA A 15 26.87 25.58 -11.98
CA ALA A 15 26.06 26.05 -10.87
C ALA A 15 25.37 24.84 -10.24
N PRO A 16 25.60 24.52 -8.94
CA PRO A 16 24.87 23.45 -8.28
C PRO A 16 23.40 23.87 -8.17
N CYS A 17 22.52 23.15 -8.88
CA CYS A 17 21.09 23.33 -8.76
C CYS A 17 20.63 22.65 -7.46
N PHE A 18 20.63 23.38 -6.35
CA PHE A 18 20.01 22.92 -5.12
C PHE A 18 18.50 23.04 -5.26
N SER A 19 17.83 21.93 -5.53
CA SER A 19 16.38 21.88 -5.41
C SER A 19 16.00 22.06 -3.92
N GLN A 20 15.46 23.23 -3.59
CA GLN A 20 14.96 23.53 -2.25
C GLN A 20 13.59 22.86 -2.05
N TYR A 21 13.54 21.52 -2.02
CA TYR A 21 12.36 20.83 -1.51
C TYR A 21 12.31 20.99 0.01
N LYS A 22 11.36 21.77 0.49
CA LYS A 22 11.06 21.84 1.92
C LYS A 22 10.47 20.48 2.31
N LEU A 23 11.28 19.63 2.94
CA LEU A 23 10.81 18.36 3.49
C LEU A 23 9.81 18.68 4.60
N VAL A 24 8.54 18.38 4.36
CA VAL A 24 7.49 18.43 5.37
C VAL A 24 7.51 17.09 6.09
N ALA A 25 7.77 17.10 7.40
CA ALA A 25 7.68 15.91 8.21
C ALA A 25 6.24 15.39 8.21
N LEU A 26 6.05 14.13 7.87
CA LEU A 26 4.75 13.46 7.93
C LEU A 26 4.51 12.97 9.36
N ASP A 27 3.28 13.11 9.84
CA ASP A 27 2.86 12.50 11.10
C ASP A 27 2.73 10.97 10.94
N LYS A 28 2.77 10.25 12.07
CA LYS A 28 2.72 8.78 12.07
C LYS A 28 1.45 8.20 11.45
N ASP A 29 0.35 8.95 11.45
CA ASP A 29 -0.96 8.50 10.96
C ASP A 29 -1.21 8.98 9.52
N LEU A 30 -0.26 9.67 8.91
CA LEU A 30 -0.33 10.22 7.55
C LEU A 30 -1.58 11.06 7.32
N THR A 31 -1.97 11.91 8.30
CA THR A 31 -3.22 12.67 8.25
C THR A 31 -3.29 13.59 7.03
N MET A 32 -2.16 14.21 6.65
CA MET A 32 -2.07 15.13 5.52
C MET A 32 -1.90 14.41 4.17
N VAL A 33 -1.72 13.08 4.15
CA VAL A 33 -1.57 12.32 2.90
C VAL A 33 -2.96 12.00 2.35
N ILE A 34 -3.24 12.50 1.16
CA ILE A 34 -4.51 12.24 0.47
C ILE A 34 -4.42 10.91 -0.26
N TYR A 35 -5.36 10.00 0.01
CA TYR A 35 -5.51 8.77 -0.74
C TYR A 35 -6.47 8.97 -1.92
N PRO A 36 -6.28 8.20 -3.02
CA PRO A 36 -7.08 8.39 -4.25
C PRO A 36 -8.54 7.94 -4.11
N PHE A 37 -8.86 7.21 -3.03
CA PHE A 37 -10.20 6.72 -2.71
C PHE A 37 -10.49 6.94 -1.22
N ALA A 38 -11.79 6.89 -0.85
CA ALA A 38 -12.21 7.02 0.53
C ALA A 38 -11.57 5.96 1.44
N VAL A 39 -10.91 6.41 2.51
CA VAL A 39 -10.28 5.53 3.51
C VAL A 39 -11.33 5.15 4.54
N LYS A 40 -11.46 3.84 4.76
CA LYS A 40 -12.26 3.25 5.84
C LYS A 40 -11.33 2.68 6.91
N PHE A 41 -11.87 2.47 8.10
CA PHE A 41 -11.12 1.92 9.22
C PHE A 41 -11.85 0.70 9.81
N HIS A 42 -11.09 -0.35 10.09
CA HIS A 42 -11.53 -1.52 10.84
C HIS A 42 -10.82 -1.54 12.19
N ALA A 43 -11.59 -1.37 13.27
CA ALA A 43 -11.09 -1.48 14.63
C ALA A 43 -11.19 -2.93 15.11
N PHE A 44 -10.13 -3.43 15.76
CA PHE A 44 -10.06 -4.81 16.28
C PHE A 44 -9.02 -4.92 17.40
N LYS A 45 -9.07 -6.02 18.14
CA LYS A 45 -8.06 -6.35 19.14
C LYS A 45 -7.06 -7.35 18.58
N SER A 46 -5.77 -7.10 18.82
CA SER A 46 -4.69 -8.02 18.46
C SER A 46 -3.56 -7.91 19.47
N GLN A 47 -3.07 -9.04 19.95
CA GLN A 47 -2.00 -9.13 20.95
C GLN A 47 -2.25 -8.24 22.18
N GLY A 48 -3.50 -8.23 22.67
CA GLY A 48 -3.93 -7.44 23.84
C GLY A 48 -4.05 -5.92 23.61
N GLN A 49 -3.85 -5.44 22.38
CA GLN A 49 -3.91 -4.02 22.03
C GLN A 49 -5.11 -3.70 21.14
N ASP A 50 -5.66 -2.50 21.33
CA ASP A 50 -6.70 -1.96 20.44
C ASP A 50 -6.03 -1.32 19.21
N LEU A 51 -6.30 -1.88 18.06
CA LEU A 51 -5.72 -1.48 16.79
C LEU A 51 -6.81 -1.07 15.79
N LYS A 52 -6.42 -0.27 14.79
CA LYS A 52 -7.25 0.00 13.62
C LYS A 52 -6.43 -0.20 12.35
N MET A 53 -7.01 -0.85 11.36
CA MET A 53 -6.47 -0.92 10.01
C MET A 53 -7.24 0.00 9.08
N ALA A 54 -6.52 0.85 8.38
CA ALA A 54 -7.04 1.61 7.26
C ALA A 54 -7.16 0.70 6.03
N TYR A 55 -8.18 0.90 5.23
CA TYR A 55 -8.34 0.18 3.97
C TYR A 55 -9.16 0.98 2.97
N LEU A 56 -8.93 0.72 1.70
CA LEU A 56 -9.78 1.15 0.60
C LEU A 56 -10.76 0.03 0.27
N ASP A 57 -12.00 0.39 -0.01
CA ASP A 57 -13.06 -0.54 -0.45
C ASP A 57 -13.78 0.11 -1.62
N VAL A 58 -13.39 -0.28 -2.82
CA VAL A 58 -13.85 0.34 -4.06
C VAL A 58 -14.78 -0.61 -4.79
N LEU A 59 -16.05 -0.21 -4.85
CA LEU A 59 -17.10 -0.96 -5.54
C LEU A 59 -17.10 -0.60 -7.03
N PRO A 60 -17.29 -1.57 -7.93
CA PRO A 60 -17.45 -1.30 -9.36
C PRO A 60 -18.85 -0.78 -9.69
N ALA A 61 -18.98 -0.03 -10.76
CA ALA A 61 -20.29 0.39 -11.27
C ALA A 61 -21.13 -0.82 -11.73
N ASN A 62 -20.48 -1.79 -12.37
CA ASN A 62 -21.11 -3.05 -12.83
C ASN A 62 -20.32 -4.22 -12.21
N ALA A 63 -20.88 -4.83 -11.17
CA ALA A 63 -20.20 -5.89 -10.43
C ALA A 63 -20.20 -7.23 -11.18
N ASN A 64 -19.05 -7.89 -11.24
CA ASN A 64 -18.90 -9.27 -11.74
C ASN A 64 -19.05 -10.33 -10.62
N GLY A 65 -19.35 -9.92 -9.38
CA GLY A 65 -19.53 -10.79 -8.24
C GLY A 65 -18.23 -11.18 -7.52
N GLN A 66 -17.06 -10.82 -8.05
CA GLN A 66 -15.76 -11.19 -7.48
C GLN A 66 -15.11 -10.03 -6.71
N THR A 67 -14.38 -10.38 -5.65
CA THR A 67 -13.61 -9.42 -4.85
C THR A 67 -12.12 -9.75 -4.95
N ILE A 68 -11.31 -8.72 -5.16
CA ILE A 68 -9.84 -8.81 -5.13
C ILE A 68 -9.33 -8.07 -3.90
N ILE A 69 -8.40 -8.70 -3.16
CA ILE A 69 -7.63 -8.02 -2.12
C ILE A 69 -6.21 -7.74 -2.60
N LEU A 70 -5.74 -6.50 -2.43
CA LEU A 70 -4.42 -6.04 -2.85
C LEU A 70 -3.52 -5.83 -1.63
N LEU A 71 -2.45 -6.60 -1.53
CA LEU A 71 -1.52 -6.59 -0.40
C LEU A 71 -0.23 -5.88 -0.80
N HIS A 72 0.04 -4.73 -0.17
CA HIS A 72 1.16 -3.87 -0.52
C HIS A 72 2.53 -4.40 -0.05
N GLY A 73 3.60 -3.89 -0.67
CA GLY A 73 4.98 -4.14 -0.30
C GLY A 73 5.42 -3.39 0.97
N LYS A 74 6.60 -3.76 1.50
CA LYS A 74 7.23 -3.03 2.61
C LYS A 74 7.41 -1.56 2.23
N ASN A 75 7.15 -0.66 3.17
CA ASN A 75 7.24 0.80 3.03
C ASN A 75 6.22 1.44 2.05
N PHE A 76 5.24 0.67 1.58
CA PHE A 76 4.12 1.16 0.80
C PHE A 76 2.84 1.20 1.64
N ASN A 77 1.75 1.64 1.01
CA ASN A 77 0.41 1.71 1.57
C ASN A 77 -0.62 1.48 0.46
N ALA A 78 -1.90 1.48 0.78
CA ALA A 78 -2.97 1.22 -0.18
C ALA A 78 -3.07 2.25 -1.32
N ALA A 79 -2.59 3.48 -1.12
CA ALA A 79 -2.76 4.55 -2.10
C ALA A 79 -2.00 4.28 -3.41
N TYR A 80 -0.86 3.58 -3.37
CA TYR A 80 -0.08 3.32 -4.58
C TYR A 80 -0.78 2.36 -5.56
N TRP A 81 -1.82 1.66 -5.12
CA TRP A 81 -2.61 0.78 -5.97
C TRP A 81 -3.62 1.51 -6.88
N GLU A 82 -3.61 2.85 -6.90
CA GLU A 82 -4.63 3.65 -7.60
C GLU A 82 -4.94 3.15 -9.01
N GLN A 83 -3.91 2.99 -9.85
CA GLN A 83 -4.09 2.58 -11.25
C GLN A 83 -4.59 1.13 -11.36
N THR A 84 -4.09 0.25 -10.51
CA THR A 84 -4.53 -1.15 -10.44
C THR A 84 -6.00 -1.23 -10.01
N ILE A 85 -6.39 -0.47 -8.98
CA ILE A 85 -7.78 -0.40 -8.52
C ILE A 85 -8.69 0.08 -9.64
N LYS A 86 -8.33 1.17 -10.33
CA LYS A 86 -9.11 1.70 -11.47
C LYS A 86 -9.28 0.67 -12.59
N ALA A 87 -8.21 -0.06 -12.93
CA ALA A 87 -8.23 -1.06 -13.99
C ALA A 87 -9.11 -2.27 -13.63
N LEU A 88 -8.99 -2.79 -12.40
CA LEU A 88 -9.78 -3.91 -11.90
C LEU A 88 -11.26 -3.54 -11.75
N ASN A 89 -11.52 -2.35 -11.24
CA ASN A 89 -12.87 -1.85 -11.03
C ASN A 89 -13.64 -1.69 -12.37
N LYS A 90 -12.95 -1.23 -13.43
CA LYS A 90 -13.51 -1.21 -14.80
C LYS A 90 -13.92 -2.59 -15.32
N LYS A 91 -13.28 -3.66 -14.80
CA LYS A 91 -13.61 -5.05 -15.13
C LYS A 91 -14.64 -5.69 -14.19
N GLY A 92 -15.25 -4.89 -13.34
CA GLY A 92 -16.34 -5.31 -12.46
C GLY A 92 -15.87 -5.91 -11.10
N PHE A 93 -14.60 -5.89 -10.77
CA PHE A 93 -14.12 -6.37 -9.47
C PHE A 93 -14.36 -5.36 -8.36
N ARG A 94 -14.88 -5.81 -7.21
CA ARG A 94 -14.74 -5.07 -5.94
C ARG A 94 -13.29 -5.18 -5.50
N VAL A 95 -12.68 -4.07 -5.09
CA VAL A 95 -11.27 -4.07 -4.68
C VAL A 95 -11.13 -3.62 -3.23
N ILE A 96 -10.49 -4.46 -2.43
CA ILE A 96 -10.10 -4.17 -1.04
C ILE A 96 -8.58 -3.97 -1.02
N ALA A 97 -8.10 -2.85 -0.50
CA ALA A 97 -6.67 -2.59 -0.35
C ALA A 97 -6.39 -2.09 1.06
N PRO A 98 -5.95 -2.96 1.99
CA PRO A 98 -5.60 -2.56 3.35
C PRO A 98 -4.20 -1.96 3.42
N ASP A 99 -4.03 -0.97 4.32
CA ASP A 99 -2.74 -0.69 4.92
C ASP A 99 -2.49 -1.72 6.02
N GLN A 100 -1.42 -2.48 5.92
CA GLN A 100 -1.09 -3.44 6.97
C GLN A 100 -0.76 -2.72 8.28
N VAL A 101 -1.01 -3.37 9.42
CA VAL A 101 -0.56 -2.86 10.73
C VAL A 101 0.93 -2.52 10.67
N GLY A 102 1.30 -1.33 11.13
CA GLY A 102 2.65 -0.79 11.01
C GLY A 102 2.88 0.12 9.80
N PHE A 103 1.93 0.20 8.85
CA PHE A 103 2.08 0.96 7.61
C PHE A 103 0.92 1.92 7.36
N GLY A 104 1.14 2.87 6.44
CA GLY A 104 0.12 3.76 5.93
C GLY A 104 -0.63 4.52 7.02
N LYS A 105 -1.95 4.51 6.96
CA LYS A 105 -2.85 5.11 7.96
C LYS A 105 -3.29 4.13 9.06
N SER A 106 -2.77 2.90 9.06
CA SER A 106 -3.03 1.90 10.10
C SER A 106 -2.22 2.18 11.36
N THR A 107 -2.67 1.64 12.50
CA THR A 107 -1.97 1.72 13.79
C THR A 107 -0.55 1.16 13.67
N LYS A 108 0.42 1.83 14.31
CA LYS A 108 1.84 1.45 14.37
C LYS A 108 2.23 1.15 15.81
N PRO A 109 1.85 -0.02 16.34
CA PRO A 109 2.15 -0.38 17.73
C PRO A 109 3.65 -0.64 17.90
N THR A 110 4.21 -0.24 19.06
CA THR A 110 5.63 -0.43 19.37
C THR A 110 5.94 -1.83 19.85
N ASN A 111 5.06 -2.45 20.65
CA ASN A 111 5.19 -3.80 21.18
C ASN A 111 4.27 -4.77 20.41
N TYR A 112 4.67 -5.11 19.19
CA TYR A 112 3.87 -5.96 18.34
C TYR A 112 4.74 -6.98 17.61
N ASN A 113 4.38 -8.24 17.68
CA ASN A 113 5.06 -9.29 16.93
C ASN A 113 4.55 -9.31 15.49
N TYR A 114 5.31 -8.71 14.60
CA TYR A 114 5.02 -8.68 13.17
C TYR A 114 5.43 -10.00 12.51
N SER A 115 4.49 -10.90 12.35
CA SER A 115 4.66 -12.11 11.56
C SER A 115 3.67 -12.14 10.40
N PHE A 116 3.98 -12.87 9.31
CA PHE A 116 3.05 -13.03 8.20
C PHE A 116 1.76 -13.73 8.63
N GLN A 117 1.82 -14.63 9.62
CA GLN A 117 0.64 -15.26 10.21
C GLN A 117 -0.28 -14.20 10.85
N GLN A 118 0.31 -13.31 11.64
CA GLN A 118 -0.46 -12.26 12.30
C GLN A 118 -1.02 -11.24 11.30
N LEU A 119 -0.24 -10.83 10.30
CA LEU A 119 -0.72 -9.94 9.25
C LEU A 119 -1.83 -10.58 8.42
N ALA A 120 -1.74 -11.88 8.14
CA ALA A 120 -2.82 -12.62 7.47
C ALA A 120 -4.09 -12.67 8.32
N ALA A 121 -3.98 -12.91 9.62
CA ALA A 121 -5.11 -12.89 10.55
C ALA A 121 -5.77 -11.51 10.62
N ASN A 122 -4.98 -10.44 10.68
CA ASN A 122 -5.48 -9.07 10.65
C ASN A 122 -6.21 -8.76 9.33
N THR A 123 -5.65 -9.21 8.21
CA THR A 123 -6.25 -9.07 6.88
C THR A 123 -7.60 -9.80 6.80
N LYS A 124 -7.63 -11.05 7.32
CA LYS A 124 -8.88 -11.83 7.41
C LYS A 124 -9.95 -11.10 8.21
N SER A 125 -9.59 -10.45 9.32
CA SER A 125 -10.56 -9.75 10.18
C SER A 125 -11.30 -8.62 9.44
N ILE A 126 -10.62 -7.93 8.49
CA ILE A 126 -11.28 -6.95 7.61
C ILE A 126 -12.32 -7.65 6.72
N LEU A 127 -11.93 -8.76 6.06
CA LEU A 127 -12.84 -9.51 5.17
C LEU A 127 -14.05 -10.04 5.92
N ASP A 128 -13.85 -10.53 7.14
CA ASP A 128 -14.95 -11.03 8.00
C ASP A 128 -15.90 -9.89 8.39
N SER A 129 -15.38 -8.73 8.75
CA SER A 129 -16.20 -7.55 9.08
C SER A 129 -17.04 -7.06 7.90
N LEU A 130 -16.51 -7.24 6.68
CA LEU A 130 -17.20 -6.92 5.42
C LEU A 130 -18.10 -8.05 4.91
N LYS A 131 -18.18 -9.19 5.64
CA LYS A 131 -18.92 -10.39 5.25
C LYS A 131 -18.51 -10.94 3.88
N ILE A 132 -17.21 -10.79 3.54
CA ILE A 132 -16.66 -11.31 2.29
C ILE A 132 -16.23 -12.76 2.53
N SER A 133 -16.85 -13.68 1.80
CA SER A 133 -16.58 -15.12 1.94
C SER A 133 -15.29 -15.56 1.28
N LYS A 134 -15.04 -15.11 0.04
CA LYS A 134 -13.85 -15.44 -0.76
C LYS A 134 -13.29 -14.24 -1.49
N VAL A 135 -11.98 -14.26 -1.74
CA VAL A 135 -11.25 -13.22 -2.48
C VAL A 135 -10.20 -13.84 -3.40
N ILE A 136 -9.95 -13.14 -4.50
CA ILE A 136 -8.70 -13.29 -5.26
C ILE A 136 -7.65 -12.47 -4.52
N VAL A 137 -6.51 -13.09 -4.20
CA VAL A 137 -5.44 -12.44 -3.43
C VAL A 137 -4.32 -12.03 -4.37
N LEU A 138 -3.95 -10.76 -4.36
CA LEU A 138 -2.85 -10.22 -5.16
C LEU A 138 -1.87 -9.49 -4.25
N GLY A 139 -0.60 -9.82 -4.34
CA GLY A 139 0.46 -9.20 -3.54
C GLY A 139 1.56 -8.60 -4.40
N HIS A 140 2.26 -7.60 -3.85
CA HIS A 140 3.48 -7.03 -4.42
C HIS A 140 4.61 -7.08 -3.39
N SER A 141 5.79 -7.60 -3.76
CA SER A 141 6.98 -7.67 -2.90
C SER A 141 6.67 -8.39 -1.57
N MET A 142 6.83 -7.76 -0.40
CA MET A 142 6.40 -8.30 0.90
C MET A 142 4.95 -8.80 0.87
N GLY A 143 4.07 -8.12 0.12
CA GLY A 143 2.68 -8.53 -0.06
C GLY A 143 2.52 -9.88 -0.74
N VAL A 144 3.48 -10.34 -1.56
CA VAL A 144 3.45 -11.70 -2.15
C VAL A 144 3.63 -12.75 -1.04
N MET A 145 4.58 -12.53 -0.12
CA MET A 145 4.78 -13.44 1.01
C MET A 145 3.54 -13.49 1.91
N LEU A 146 2.92 -12.32 2.13
CA LEU A 146 1.67 -12.24 2.88
C LEU A 146 0.51 -12.92 2.15
N ALA A 147 0.39 -12.74 0.83
CA ALA A 147 -0.63 -13.38 -0.01
C ALA A 147 -0.51 -14.91 0.04
N THR A 148 0.71 -15.42 -0.11
CA THR A 148 1.00 -16.86 0.01
C THR A 148 0.63 -17.37 1.41
N ARG A 149 1.04 -16.65 2.47
CA ARG A 149 0.68 -17.04 3.84
C ARG A 149 -0.82 -17.01 4.07
N PHE A 150 -1.51 -16.00 3.54
CA PHE A 150 -2.97 -15.88 3.63
C PHE A 150 -3.66 -17.08 2.96
N ALA A 151 -3.27 -17.39 1.71
CA ALA A 151 -3.87 -18.49 0.96
C ALA A 151 -3.65 -19.86 1.62
N LEU A 152 -2.45 -20.10 2.18
CA LEU A 152 -2.14 -21.34 2.89
C LEU A 152 -2.87 -21.45 4.24
N THR A 153 -3.11 -20.33 4.93
CA THR A 153 -3.76 -20.32 6.24
C THR A 153 -5.28 -20.33 6.14
N TYR A 154 -5.84 -19.70 5.10
CA TYR A 154 -7.27 -19.51 4.88
C TYR A 154 -7.67 -19.94 3.46
N PRO A 155 -7.50 -21.23 3.10
CA PRO A 155 -7.84 -21.72 1.75
C PRO A 155 -9.32 -21.55 1.44
N GLU A 156 -10.19 -21.64 2.46
CA GLU A 156 -11.63 -21.43 2.33
C GLU A 156 -12.00 -20.00 1.93
N LYS A 157 -11.14 -19.03 2.24
CA LYS A 157 -11.29 -17.60 1.89
C LYS A 157 -10.57 -17.21 0.60
N THR A 158 -9.76 -18.11 0.05
CA THR A 158 -8.96 -17.83 -1.14
C THR A 158 -9.59 -18.46 -2.37
N GLU A 159 -9.94 -17.65 -3.35
CA GLU A 159 -10.45 -18.11 -4.64
C GLU A 159 -9.28 -18.36 -5.61
N LYS A 160 -8.34 -17.42 -5.66
CA LYS A 160 -7.12 -17.46 -6.48
C LYS A 160 -5.99 -16.70 -5.79
N LEU A 161 -4.75 -17.06 -6.13
CA LEU A 161 -3.53 -16.38 -5.72
C LEU A 161 -2.77 -15.89 -6.95
#